data_703305aec185c8ccb62b754d9a9c9a57
#
_entry.id   703305aec185c8ccb62b754d9a9c9a57
#
_cell.length_a   1.000
_cell.length_b   1.000
_cell.length_c   1.000
_cell.angle_alpha   90.00
_cell.angle_beta   90.00
_cell.angle_gamma   90.00
#
_symmetry.space_group_name_H-M   'P 1'
#
loop_
_entity.id
_entity.type
_entity.pdbx_description
1 polymer ?
#
loop_
_entity_poly.entity_id
_entity_poly.type
_entity_poly.pdbx_seq_one_letter_code
_entity_poly.pdbx_strand_id
1 'polypeptide(L)'
;MKELKYLFAYTVPMAAFVSFSSTGIGTYAAVIYAFVVLPFLDVVLGKNDTKWDESERKNRIVNTIFDWMLYLNLPMVFGLMSYCFFQVTTQSYTTSEWIGLSLSAGILLATNGINVAHELGHRQLFVERTMSKILYIPCLYMHFYIEHNFGHHMKVATPEDGATAKYNQSVYWFWITSVSKQYADAWKKQMELLSAKNRSFFSFYNDMLWYHLIQPLYILAVLVLFSQTAMLFAIATGVISFLFLECINYIEHYGLLRFKTDSGRYERVQTHHSWNSNFTIGRIVLYELTRHSDHHFKSSKKYQLLESHKKSPHLPVGYPASILMSLVPPLWFFVMNPRVPTEMKQSV
;
A
#
# COMPACT_ATOMS: atom_id res chain seq x y z
N MET A 1 -21.25 -14.34 -9.77
CA MET A 1 -19.97 -15.11 -9.61
C MET A 1 -18.72 -14.33 -10.05
N LYS A 2 -18.86 -13.24 -10.86
CA LYS A 2 -17.68 -12.40 -11.25
C LYS A 2 -17.00 -11.71 -10.06
N GLU A 3 -17.71 -11.53 -8.95
CA GLU A 3 -17.24 -10.91 -7.71
C GLU A 3 -16.27 -11.80 -6.95
N LEU A 4 -16.49 -13.11 -6.99
CA LEU A 4 -15.72 -14.11 -6.24
C LEU A 4 -14.24 -14.17 -6.65
N LYS A 5 -13.88 -13.58 -7.79
CA LYS A 5 -12.46 -13.48 -8.19
C LYS A 5 -11.59 -12.82 -7.11
N TYR A 6 -12.14 -11.87 -6.32
CA TYR A 6 -11.38 -11.20 -5.27
C TYR A 6 -11.11 -12.07 -4.04
N LEU A 7 -11.73 -13.27 -3.93
CA LEU A 7 -11.29 -14.28 -2.97
C LEU A 7 -9.84 -14.70 -3.20
N PHE A 8 -9.34 -14.50 -4.42
CA PHE A 8 -7.94 -14.76 -4.73
C PHE A 8 -6.98 -13.83 -3.96
N ALA A 9 -7.43 -12.69 -3.43
CA ALA A 9 -6.64 -11.85 -2.55
C ALA A 9 -6.29 -12.55 -1.21
N TYR A 10 -7.07 -13.54 -0.80
CA TYR A 10 -6.79 -14.33 0.41
C TYR A 10 -5.72 -15.42 0.23
N THR A 11 -5.25 -15.64 -0.99
CA THR A 11 -4.13 -16.56 -1.23
C THR A 11 -2.81 -16.05 -0.66
N VAL A 12 -2.64 -14.72 -0.50
CA VAL A 12 -1.47 -14.14 0.18
C VAL A 12 -1.47 -14.48 1.67
N PRO A 13 -2.57 -14.24 2.44
CA PRO A 13 -2.70 -14.76 3.81
C PRO A 13 -2.50 -16.26 3.95
N MET A 14 -2.98 -17.06 3.00
CA MET A 14 -2.75 -18.52 3.01
C MET A 14 -1.26 -18.84 2.85
N ALA A 15 -0.57 -18.19 1.94
CA ALA A 15 0.88 -18.34 1.78
C ALA A 15 1.64 -17.89 3.04
N ALA A 16 1.20 -16.79 3.68
CA ALA A 16 1.77 -16.33 4.95
C ALA A 16 1.54 -17.36 6.08
N PHE A 17 0.34 -17.96 6.16
CA PHE A 17 0.08 -19.04 7.12
C PHE A 17 1.01 -20.23 6.90
N VAL A 18 1.25 -20.63 5.65
CA VAL A 18 2.23 -21.68 5.31
C VAL A 18 3.62 -21.27 5.79
N SER A 19 4.03 -20.01 5.55
CA SER A 19 5.33 -19.50 6.04
C SER A 19 5.46 -19.62 7.55
N PHE A 20 4.43 -19.23 8.30
CA PHE A 20 4.43 -19.22 9.77
C PHE A 20 4.34 -20.62 10.40
N SER A 21 3.88 -21.60 9.63
CA SER A 21 3.72 -22.99 10.06
C SER A 21 4.88 -23.90 9.61
N SER A 22 5.90 -23.33 8.95
CA SER A 22 6.98 -24.09 8.32
C SER A 22 8.35 -23.73 8.92
N THR A 23 9.34 -24.56 8.59
CA THR A 23 10.77 -24.33 8.81
C THR A 23 11.54 -24.37 7.49
N GLY A 24 12.81 -24.02 7.51
CA GLY A 24 13.67 -23.99 6.33
C GLY A 24 13.11 -23.07 5.25
N ILE A 25 13.16 -23.52 3.99
CA ILE A 25 12.69 -22.75 2.83
C ILE A 25 11.18 -22.45 2.90
N GLY A 26 10.40 -23.23 3.63
CA GLY A 26 8.97 -23.03 3.81
C GLY A 26 8.63 -21.67 4.46
N THR A 27 9.53 -21.10 5.28
CA THR A 27 9.36 -19.76 5.87
C THR A 27 9.27 -18.65 4.83
N TYR A 28 9.73 -18.89 3.60
CA TYR A 28 9.66 -17.98 2.45
C TYR A 28 8.42 -18.20 1.56
N ALA A 29 7.44 -19.03 1.96
CA ALA A 29 6.32 -19.37 1.08
C ALA A 29 5.57 -18.14 0.55
N ALA A 30 5.32 -17.12 1.39
CA ALA A 30 4.68 -15.88 0.94
C ALA A 30 5.59 -15.05 0.02
N VAL A 31 6.91 -15.05 0.23
CA VAL A 31 7.90 -14.38 -0.63
C VAL A 31 7.91 -15.04 -2.01
N ILE A 32 8.01 -16.37 -2.05
CA ILE A 32 7.99 -17.15 -3.30
C ILE A 32 6.65 -16.93 -4.00
N TYR A 33 5.56 -16.96 -3.26
CA TYR A 33 4.23 -16.71 -3.82
C TYR A 33 4.14 -15.31 -4.46
N ALA A 34 4.49 -14.27 -3.71
CA ALA A 34 4.37 -12.89 -4.16
C ALA A 34 5.31 -12.54 -5.33
N PHE A 35 6.56 -13.04 -5.33
CA PHE A 35 7.59 -12.60 -6.26
C PHE A 35 7.98 -13.62 -7.34
N VAL A 36 7.45 -14.83 -7.27
CA VAL A 36 7.65 -15.85 -8.32
C VAL A 36 6.30 -16.28 -8.90
N VAL A 37 5.37 -16.75 -8.05
CA VAL A 37 4.10 -17.31 -8.53
C VAL A 37 3.19 -16.23 -9.12
N LEU A 38 2.97 -15.11 -8.42
CA LEU A 38 2.10 -14.04 -8.93
C LEU A 38 2.63 -13.41 -10.23
N PRO A 39 3.93 -13.06 -10.38
CA PRO A 39 4.47 -12.59 -11.67
C PRO A 39 4.32 -13.60 -12.80
N PHE A 40 4.53 -14.90 -12.54
CA PHE A 40 4.30 -15.94 -13.51
C PHE A 40 2.82 -16.00 -13.96
N LEU A 41 1.89 -15.96 -13.01
CA LEU A 41 0.46 -15.92 -13.33
C LEU A 41 0.06 -14.64 -14.06
N ASP A 42 0.67 -13.49 -13.76
CA ASP A 42 0.44 -12.23 -14.50
C ASP A 42 0.86 -12.37 -15.98
N VAL A 43 1.97 -13.06 -16.25
CA VAL A 43 2.41 -13.32 -17.64
C VAL A 43 1.45 -14.27 -18.35
N VAL A 44 1.06 -15.38 -17.71
CA VAL A 44 0.17 -16.41 -18.28
C VAL A 44 -1.23 -15.88 -18.57
N LEU A 45 -1.83 -15.15 -17.63
CA LEU A 45 -3.20 -14.64 -17.74
C LEU A 45 -3.29 -13.27 -18.43
N GLY A 46 -2.16 -12.60 -18.59
CA GLY A 46 -2.05 -11.35 -19.33
C GLY A 46 -2.82 -10.18 -18.72
N LYS A 47 -2.98 -9.15 -19.53
CA LYS A 47 -3.64 -7.89 -19.15
C LYS A 47 -5.14 -7.96 -19.42
N ASN A 48 -5.91 -7.24 -18.60
CA ASN A 48 -7.35 -7.12 -18.75
C ASN A 48 -7.80 -5.67 -18.57
N ASP A 49 -8.28 -5.06 -19.64
CA ASP A 49 -8.74 -3.68 -19.71
C ASP A 49 -10.28 -3.55 -19.66
N THR A 50 -10.97 -4.56 -19.12
CA THR A 50 -12.43 -4.58 -19.03
C THR A 50 -12.95 -3.31 -18.40
N LYS A 51 -13.91 -2.69 -19.09
CA LYS A 51 -14.76 -1.60 -18.57
C LYS A 51 -16.11 -2.16 -18.18
N TRP A 52 -16.74 -1.51 -17.23
CA TRP A 52 -18.07 -1.88 -16.78
C TRP A 52 -19.12 -1.11 -17.60
N ASP A 53 -20.14 -1.78 -18.08
CA ASP A 53 -21.33 -1.10 -18.56
C ASP A 53 -22.10 -0.45 -17.40
N GLU A 54 -23.08 0.39 -17.71
CA GLU A 54 -23.79 1.15 -16.68
C GLU A 54 -24.63 0.25 -15.74
N SER A 55 -25.17 -0.84 -16.24
CA SER A 55 -25.91 -1.82 -15.44
C SER A 55 -25.00 -2.57 -14.49
N GLU A 56 -23.87 -3.09 -14.99
CA GLU A 56 -22.86 -3.74 -14.16
C GLU A 56 -22.32 -2.78 -13.10
N ARG A 57 -22.05 -1.52 -13.44
CA ARG A 57 -21.58 -0.50 -12.51
C ARG A 57 -22.57 -0.25 -11.38
N LYS A 58 -23.89 -0.09 -11.68
CA LYS A 58 -24.93 0.06 -10.67
C LYS A 58 -25.01 -1.15 -9.74
N ASN A 59 -24.97 -2.35 -10.28
CA ASN A 59 -24.98 -3.59 -9.50
C ASN A 59 -23.76 -3.70 -8.58
N ARG A 60 -22.56 -3.32 -9.05
CA ARG A 60 -21.33 -3.37 -8.25
C ARG A 60 -21.29 -2.33 -7.11
N ILE A 61 -21.97 -1.19 -7.26
CA ILE A 61 -22.07 -0.15 -6.23
C ILE A 61 -22.83 -0.68 -5.00
N VAL A 62 -23.94 -1.37 -5.22
CA VAL A 62 -24.85 -1.82 -4.16
C VAL A 62 -24.50 -3.19 -3.57
N ASN A 63 -23.66 -3.95 -4.25
CA ASN A 63 -23.28 -5.29 -3.81
C ASN A 63 -22.27 -5.26 -2.65
N THR A 64 -22.74 -5.57 -1.46
CA THR A 64 -21.97 -5.55 -0.21
C THR A 64 -20.91 -6.64 -0.10
N ILE A 65 -20.92 -7.66 -0.99
CA ILE A 65 -19.89 -8.71 -0.97
C ILE A 65 -18.48 -8.13 -1.13
N PHE A 66 -18.34 -7.04 -1.90
CA PHE A 66 -17.06 -6.34 -2.07
C PHE A 66 -16.58 -5.70 -0.76
N ASP A 67 -17.50 -5.18 0.04
CA ASP A 67 -17.17 -4.56 1.32
C ASP A 67 -16.77 -5.65 2.35
N TRP A 68 -17.50 -6.77 2.39
CA TRP A 68 -17.16 -7.92 3.24
C TRP A 68 -15.79 -8.53 2.89
N MET A 69 -15.42 -8.57 1.61
CA MET A 69 -14.08 -9.01 1.19
C MET A 69 -12.95 -8.11 1.74
N LEU A 70 -13.22 -6.84 2.02
CA LEU A 70 -12.25 -5.99 2.70
C LEU A 70 -12.30 -6.19 4.22
N TYR A 71 -13.50 -6.27 4.82
CA TYR A 71 -13.66 -6.34 6.28
C TYR A 71 -13.03 -7.59 6.89
N LEU A 72 -13.13 -8.74 6.20
CA LEU A 72 -12.54 -10.00 6.66
C LEU A 72 -11.00 -9.95 6.77
N ASN A 73 -10.33 -9.02 6.11
CA ASN A 73 -8.89 -8.86 6.29
C ASN A 73 -8.51 -8.42 7.70
N LEU A 74 -9.37 -7.68 8.40
CA LEU A 74 -9.07 -7.22 9.76
C LEU A 74 -8.84 -8.39 10.74
N PRO A 75 -9.81 -9.29 10.98
CA PRO A 75 -9.58 -10.42 11.88
C PRO A 75 -8.52 -11.38 11.36
N MET A 76 -8.38 -11.52 10.04
CA MET A 76 -7.40 -12.42 9.44
C MET A 76 -5.97 -11.92 9.64
N VAL A 77 -5.68 -10.65 9.41
CA VAL A 77 -4.34 -10.07 9.62
C VAL A 77 -3.94 -10.18 11.08
N PHE A 78 -4.82 -9.78 12.02
CA PHE A 78 -4.52 -9.85 13.45
C PHE A 78 -4.39 -11.31 13.92
N GLY A 79 -5.23 -12.22 13.45
CA GLY A 79 -5.16 -13.64 13.77
C GLY A 79 -3.85 -14.28 13.30
N LEU A 80 -3.45 -14.04 12.04
CA LEU A 80 -2.20 -14.56 11.48
C LEU A 80 -0.96 -13.95 12.15
N MET A 81 -0.98 -12.65 12.45
CA MET A 81 0.13 -12.03 13.17
C MET A 81 0.25 -12.57 14.60
N SER A 82 -0.86 -12.74 15.31
CA SER A 82 -0.86 -13.36 16.65
C SER A 82 -0.33 -14.80 16.62
N TYR A 83 -0.73 -15.58 15.62
CA TYR A 83 -0.20 -16.92 15.39
C TYR A 83 1.31 -16.87 15.12
N CYS A 84 1.77 -15.96 14.27
CA CYS A 84 3.20 -15.78 14.01
C CYS A 84 3.97 -15.39 15.28
N PHE A 85 3.44 -14.47 16.10
CA PHE A 85 4.05 -14.10 17.39
C PHE A 85 4.14 -15.29 18.34
N PHE A 86 3.12 -16.13 18.40
CA PHE A 86 3.17 -17.37 19.17
C PHE A 86 4.29 -18.29 18.66
N GLN A 87 4.42 -18.50 17.35
CA GLN A 87 5.45 -19.32 16.76
C GLN A 87 6.87 -18.82 17.05
N VAL A 88 7.13 -17.52 16.86
CA VAL A 88 8.46 -16.94 17.11
C VAL A 88 8.80 -16.84 18.61
N THR A 89 7.81 -17.02 19.49
CA THR A 89 8.01 -17.09 20.93
C THR A 89 8.33 -18.50 21.39
N THR A 90 7.74 -19.52 20.76
CA THR A 90 7.79 -20.91 21.19
C THR A 90 8.76 -21.79 20.43
N GLN A 91 9.18 -21.37 19.25
CA GLN A 91 10.09 -22.12 18.36
C GLN A 91 11.43 -21.41 18.23
N SER A 92 12.45 -22.18 17.90
CA SER A 92 13.78 -21.67 17.55
C SER A 92 13.95 -21.65 16.03
N TYR A 93 14.44 -20.54 15.50
CA TYR A 93 14.64 -20.36 14.06
C TYR A 93 16.08 -19.96 13.77
N THR A 94 16.62 -20.44 12.66
CA THR A 94 17.89 -19.97 12.10
C THR A 94 17.76 -18.54 11.58
N THR A 95 18.89 -17.87 11.35
CA THR A 95 18.90 -16.51 10.77
C THR A 95 18.16 -16.45 9.42
N SER A 96 18.33 -17.46 8.57
CA SER A 96 17.61 -17.53 7.29
C SER A 96 16.10 -17.63 7.49
N GLU A 97 15.65 -18.46 8.41
CA GLU A 97 14.21 -18.60 8.70
C GLU A 97 13.62 -17.31 9.27
N TRP A 98 14.37 -16.60 10.14
CA TRP A 98 13.98 -15.27 10.62
C TRP A 98 13.77 -14.28 9.49
N ILE A 99 14.64 -14.26 8.48
CA ILE A 99 14.51 -13.41 7.31
C ILE A 99 13.24 -13.82 6.52
N GLY A 100 13.05 -15.12 6.28
CA GLY A 100 11.87 -15.65 5.57
C GLY A 100 10.56 -15.27 6.25
N LEU A 101 10.45 -15.51 7.56
CA LEU A 101 9.28 -15.13 8.36
C LEU A 101 9.02 -13.62 8.34
N SER A 102 10.08 -12.81 8.53
CA SER A 102 9.95 -11.36 8.56
C SER A 102 9.48 -10.78 7.23
N LEU A 103 10.04 -11.25 6.12
CA LEU A 103 9.59 -10.84 4.77
C LEU A 103 8.17 -11.31 4.50
N SER A 104 7.82 -12.54 4.87
CA SER A 104 6.48 -13.11 4.68
C SER A 104 5.41 -12.34 5.48
N ALA A 105 5.70 -11.99 6.74
CA ALA A 105 4.83 -11.15 7.56
C ALA A 105 4.74 -9.71 7.01
N GLY A 106 5.84 -9.14 6.56
CA GLY A 106 5.87 -7.83 5.89
C GLY A 106 4.99 -7.79 4.64
N ILE A 107 5.02 -8.85 3.81
CA ILE A 107 4.14 -8.98 2.63
C ILE A 107 2.67 -9.06 3.05
N LEU A 108 2.33 -9.88 4.04
CA LEU A 108 0.96 -9.96 4.57
C LEU A 108 0.47 -8.58 5.03
N LEU A 109 1.28 -7.88 5.83
CA LEU A 109 0.94 -6.56 6.34
C LEU A 109 0.84 -5.51 5.22
N ALA A 110 1.70 -5.55 4.21
CA ALA A 110 1.64 -4.63 3.07
C ALA A 110 0.39 -4.86 2.21
N THR A 111 0.08 -6.13 1.89
CA THR A 111 -1.00 -6.47 0.94
C THR A 111 -2.38 -6.50 1.59
N ASN A 112 -2.52 -7.14 2.76
CA ASN A 112 -3.81 -7.33 3.43
C ASN A 112 -4.00 -6.38 4.62
N GLY A 113 -2.92 -5.78 5.13
CA GLY A 113 -2.96 -4.69 6.10
C GLY A 113 -3.08 -3.34 5.41
N ILE A 114 -1.97 -2.80 4.90
CA ILE A 114 -1.86 -1.42 4.37
C ILE A 114 -2.76 -1.20 3.15
N ASN A 115 -2.73 -2.07 2.14
CA ASN A 115 -3.53 -1.89 0.93
C ASN A 115 -5.03 -1.90 1.24
N VAL A 116 -5.50 -2.80 2.11
CA VAL A 116 -6.90 -2.82 2.55
C VAL A 116 -7.24 -1.59 3.41
N ALA A 117 -6.34 -1.21 4.32
CA ALA A 117 -6.48 0.00 5.12
C ALA A 117 -6.58 1.26 4.24
N HIS A 118 -5.79 1.34 3.19
CA HIS A 118 -5.82 2.41 2.20
C HIS A 118 -7.21 2.54 1.54
N GLU A 119 -7.76 1.46 1.00
CA GLU A 119 -9.10 1.46 0.38
C GLU A 119 -10.19 1.82 1.39
N LEU A 120 -10.15 1.27 2.62
CA LEU A 120 -11.11 1.58 3.69
C LEU A 120 -10.99 3.03 4.17
N GLY A 121 -9.79 3.62 4.09
CA GLY A 121 -9.53 5.01 4.45
C GLY A 121 -10.27 6.03 3.59
N HIS A 122 -10.55 5.68 2.33
CA HIS A 122 -11.30 6.52 1.38
C HIS A 122 -12.83 6.40 1.52
N ARG A 123 -13.30 5.47 2.36
CA ARG A 123 -14.72 5.22 2.52
C ARG A 123 -15.41 6.30 3.38
N GLN A 124 -16.74 6.41 3.22
CA GLN A 124 -17.53 7.42 3.92
C GLN A 124 -17.98 6.98 5.31
N LEU A 125 -18.17 5.68 5.53
CA LEU A 125 -18.65 5.15 6.82
C LEU A 125 -17.56 5.28 7.90
N PHE A 126 -17.98 5.72 9.08
CA PHE A 126 -17.09 5.85 10.24
C PHE A 126 -16.43 4.51 10.60
N VAL A 127 -17.19 3.42 10.56
CA VAL A 127 -16.70 2.07 10.86
C VAL A 127 -15.57 1.67 9.90
N GLU A 128 -15.72 1.90 8.60
CA GLU A 128 -14.71 1.58 7.59
C GLU A 128 -13.41 2.36 7.83
N ARG A 129 -13.51 3.65 8.11
CA ARG A 129 -12.34 4.49 8.45
C ARG A 129 -11.68 4.07 9.76
N THR A 130 -12.46 3.58 10.71
CA THR A 130 -11.92 3.02 11.97
C THR A 130 -11.18 1.71 11.71
N MET A 131 -11.75 0.81 10.91
CA MET A 131 -11.08 -0.43 10.48
C MET A 131 -9.77 -0.14 9.73
N SER A 132 -9.76 0.88 8.85
CA SER A 132 -8.55 1.38 8.19
C SER A 132 -7.46 1.74 9.21
N LYS A 133 -7.78 2.60 10.19
CA LYS A 133 -6.83 3.01 11.23
C LYS A 133 -6.31 1.82 12.04
N ILE A 134 -7.17 0.84 12.35
CA ILE A 134 -6.79 -0.37 13.09
C ILE A 134 -5.82 -1.23 12.27
N LEU A 135 -6.06 -1.42 10.97
CA LEU A 135 -5.17 -2.18 10.10
C LEU A 135 -3.78 -1.57 9.94
N TYR A 136 -3.63 -0.24 10.08
CA TYR A 136 -2.32 0.42 10.09
C TYR A 136 -1.51 0.20 11.37
N ILE A 137 -2.13 -0.26 12.49
CA ILE A 137 -1.43 -0.44 13.77
C ILE A 137 -0.24 -1.40 13.64
N PRO A 138 -0.40 -2.66 13.20
CA PRO A 138 0.72 -3.59 13.09
C PRO A 138 1.75 -3.20 12.03
N CYS A 139 1.39 -2.31 11.12
CA CYS A 139 2.27 -1.77 10.09
C CYS A 139 3.15 -0.62 10.61
N LEU A 140 2.93 -0.12 11.83
CA LEU A 140 3.60 1.02 12.44
C LEU A 140 3.58 2.29 11.58
N TYR A 141 2.53 2.46 10.77
CA TYR A 141 2.44 3.51 9.76
C TYR A 141 1.09 4.25 9.78
N MET A 142 0.50 4.45 10.97
CA MET A 142 -0.84 5.04 11.12
C MET A 142 -0.96 6.46 10.59
N HIS A 143 0.14 7.24 10.59
CA HIS A 143 0.15 8.61 10.07
C HIS A 143 -0.12 8.68 8.56
N PHE A 144 0.10 7.59 7.84
CA PHE A 144 -0.23 7.47 6.42
C PHE A 144 -1.71 7.72 6.15
N TYR A 145 -2.61 7.36 7.09
CA TYR A 145 -4.03 7.69 6.95
C TYR A 145 -4.28 9.19 6.73
N ILE A 146 -3.60 10.05 7.48
CA ILE A 146 -3.78 11.51 7.36
C ILE A 146 -3.07 12.03 6.12
N GLU A 147 -1.81 11.63 5.96
CA GLU A 147 -0.98 12.11 4.85
C GLU A 147 -1.59 11.73 3.51
N HIS A 148 -1.96 10.48 3.34
CA HIS A 148 -2.51 9.97 2.08
C HIS A 148 -3.86 10.62 1.74
N ASN A 149 -4.81 10.63 2.67
CA ASN A 149 -6.17 11.12 2.40
C ASN A 149 -6.25 12.65 2.25
N PHE A 150 -5.43 13.40 2.96
CA PHE A 150 -5.52 14.86 3.02
C PHE A 150 -4.28 15.59 2.48
N GLY A 151 -3.18 14.89 2.22
CA GLY A 151 -1.92 15.40 1.69
C GLY A 151 -1.65 14.93 0.27
N HIS A 152 -1.28 13.66 0.12
CA HIS A 152 -0.83 13.05 -1.13
C HIS A 152 -1.83 13.20 -2.29
N HIS A 153 -3.11 12.87 -2.11
CA HIS A 153 -4.11 13.03 -3.17
C HIS A 153 -4.24 14.45 -3.72
N MET A 154 -3.92 15.45 -2.91
CA MET A 154 -3.91 16.85 -3.35
C MET A 154 -2.62 17.22 -4.06
N LYS A 155 -1.48 16.63 -3.65
CA LYS A 155 -0.13 17.01 -4.06
C LYS A 155 0.50 16.02 -5.06
N VAL A 156 -0.10 14.87 -5.32
CA VAL A 156 0.46 13.81 -6.19
C VAL A 156 1.01 14.40 -7.48
N ALA A 157 2.15 13.89 -7.93
CA ALA A 157 2.90 14.37 -9.08
C ALA A 157 3.33 15.84 -9.00
N THR A 158 3.60 16.36 -7.79
CA THR A 158 4.24 17.67 -7.58
C THR A 158 5.51 17.51 -6.73
N PRO A 159 6.47 18.44 -6.80
CA PRO A 159 7.65 18.42 -5.93
C PRO A 159 7.34 18.52 -4.42
N GLU A 160 6.15 19.03 -4.09
CA GLU A 160 5.66 19.15 -2.70
C GLU A 160 5.15 17.84 -2.13
N ASP A 161 4.94 16.80 -2.95
CA ASP A 161 4.49 15.50 -2.51
C ASP A 161 5.65 14.61 -2.06
N GLY A 162 5.53 14.00 -0.87
CA GLY A 162 6.52 13.07 -0.35
C GLY A 162 6.52 11.72 -1.06
N ALA A 163 5.37 11.29 -1.55
CA ALA A 163 5.18 10.00 -2.21
C ALA A 163 5.42 10.03 -3.74
N THR A 164 5.75 11.18 -4.32
CA THR A 164 6.14 11.30 -5.73
C THR A 164 7.65 11.14 -5.90
N ALA A 165 8.08 10.03 -6.51
CA ALA A 165 9.48 9.76 -6.79
C ALA A 165 9.99 10.58 -7.98
N LYS A 166 11.16 11.21 -7.82
CA LYS A 166 11.77 12.03 -8.87
C LYS A 166 12.40 11.17 -9.96
N TYR A 167 12.52 11.73 -11.15
CA TYR A 167 13.31 11.14 -12.22
C TYR A 167 14.76 10.89 -11.76
N ASN A 168 15.32 9.71 -12.02
CA ASN A 168 16.64 9.25 -11.58
C ASN A 168 16.85 9.10 -10.05
N GLN A 169 15.80 9.22 -9.24
CA GLN A 169 15.89 8.91 -7.83
C GLN A 169 15.88 7.39 -7.63
N SER A 170 16.84 6.85 -6.87
CA SER A 170 16.82 5.44 -6.48
C SER A 170 15.73 5.16 -5.43
N VAL A 171 15.17 3.95 -5.41
CA VAL A 171 14.18 3.54 -4.41
C VAL A 171 14.72 3.66 -2.99
N TYR A 172 15.99 3.40 -2.76
CA TYR A 172 16.63 3.50 -1.43
C TYR A 172 16.67 4.94 -0.91
N TRP A 173 17.02 5.89 -1.79
CA TRP A 173 16.97 7.32 -1.44
C TRP A 173 15.53 7.81 -1.29
N PHE A 174 14.63 7.28 -2.12
CA PHE A 174 13.21 7.57 -2.02
C PHE A 174 12.65 7.11 -0.67
N TRP A 175 12.98 5.92 -0.16
CA TRP A 175 12.53 5.46 1.16
C TRP A 175 12.84 6.47 2.27
N ILE A 176 14.08 6.98 2.31
CA ILE A 176 14.50 7.94 3.33
C ILE A 176 13.74 9.26 3.19
N THR A 177 13.68 9.81 1.98
CA THR A 177 13.05 11.11 1.73
C THR A 177 11.53 11.05 1.84
N SER A 178 10.92 9.99 1.35
CA SER A 178 9.48 9.79 1.35
C SER A 178 8.94 9.60 2.76
N VAL A 179 9.45 8.62 3.51
CA VAL A 179 9.01 8.34 4.89
C VAL A 179 9.14 9.58 5.77
N SER A 180 10.29 10.27 5.71
CA SER A 180 10.53 11.47 6.53
C SER A 180 9.58 12.61 6.16
N LYS A 181 9.36 12.83 4.88
CA LYS A 181 8.49 13.91 4.39
C LYS A 181 7.02 13.62 4.65
N GLN A 182 6.56 12.41 4.40
CA GLN A 182 5.18 12.00 4.67
C GLN A 182 4.83 12.13 6.16
N TYR A 183 5.76 11.76 7.05
CA TYR A 183 5.56 11.93 8.49
C TYR A 183 5.44 13.42 8.88
N ALA A 184 6.31 14.27 8.37
CA ALA A 184 6.25 15.72 8.61
C ALA A 184 4.98 16.35 8.02
N ASP A 185 4.60 15.94 6.81
CA ASP A 185 3.38 16.42 6.12
C ASP A 185 2.11 15.93 6.85
N ALA A 186 2.10 14.73 7.44
CA ALA A 186 1.00 14.24 8.28
C ALA A 186 0.77 15.16 9.49
N TRP A 187 1.83 15.54 10.21
CA TRP A 187 1.74 16.49 11.32
C TRP A 187 1.23 17.86 10.85
N LYS A 188 1.83 18.40 9.79
CA LYS A 188 1.38 19.68 9.21
C LYS A 188 -0.09 19.64 8.85
N LYS A 189 -0.53 18.58 8.16
CA LYS A 189 -1.91 18.41 7.75
C LYS A 189 -2.86 18.26 8.95
N GLN A 190 -2.45 17.52 9.97
CA GLN A 190 -3.24 17.39 11.20
C GLN A 190 -3.44 18.75 11.88
N MET A 191 -2.39 19.59 11.94
CA MET A 191 -2.50 20.92 12.51
C MET A 191 -3.43 21.84 11.69
N GLU A 192 -3.36 21.76 10.36
CA GLU A 192 -4.31 22.48 9.48
C GLU A 192 -5.77 22.04 9.74
N LEU A 193 -6.02 20.72 9.89
CA LEU A 193 -7.35 20.20 10.17
C LEU A 193 -7.91 20.62 11.54
N LEU A 194 -7.05 20.70 12.57
CA LEU A 194 -7.42 21.20 13.90
C LEU A 194 -7.74 22.70 13.84
N SER A 195 -6.87 23.48 13.23
CA SER A 195 -7.04 24.94 13.09
C SER A 195 -8.32 25.29 12.34
N ALA A 196 -8.63 24.60 11.25
CA ALA A 196 -9.86 24.80 10.49
C ALA A 196 -11.15 24.56 11.30
N LYS A 197 -11.05 23.84 12.43
CA LYS A 197 -12.17 23.56 13.34
C LYS A 197 -12.02 24.27 14.69
N ASN A 198 -11.10 25.23 14.83
CA ASN A 198 -10.79 25.94 16.07
C ASN A 198 -10.50 24.96 17.24
N ARG A 199 -9.74 23.89 16.98
CA ARG A 199 -9.37 22.90 18.01
C ARG A 199 -7.92 23.08 18.43
N SER A 200 -7.64 22.85 19.73
CA SER A 200 -6.29 22.90 20.28
C SER A 200 -5.47 21.69 19.90
N PHE A 201 -4.12 21.79 20.06
CA PHE A 201 -3.18 20.68 19.85
C PHE A 201 -3.54 19.44 20.70
N PHE A 202 -3.85 19.62 21.95
CA PHE A 202 -4.26 18.51 22.88
C PHE A 202 -5.74 18.12 22.77
N SER A 203 -6.35 18.32 21.62
CA SER A 203 -7.72 17.89 21.36
C SER A 203 -7.80 16.38 21.11
N PHE A 204 -8.90 15.76 21.54
CA PHE A 204 -9.26 14.37 21.18
C PHE A 204 -9.39 14.16 19.66
N TYR A 205 -9.52 15.24 18.88
CA TYR A 205 -9.53 15.23 17.41
C TYR A 205 -8.13 15.23 16.78
N ASN A 206 -7.07 15.25 17.59
CA ASN A 206 -5.72 15.11 17.10
C ASN A 206 -5.36 13.64 16.91
N ASP A 207 -5.62 13.10 15.72
CA ASP A 207 -5.34 11.72 15.38
C ASP A 207 -3.85 11.36 15.53
N MET A 208 -2.93 12.32 15.27
CA MET A 208 -1.49 12.07 15.41
C MET A 208 -1.10 11.76 16.85
N LEU A 209 -1.68 12.42 17.86
CA LEU A 209 -1.43 12.07 19.26
C LEU A 209 -1.90 10.65 19.58
N TRP A 210 -3.06 10.25 19.07
CA TRP A 210 -3.55 8.89 19.23
C TRP A 210 -2.64 7.87 18.57
N TYR A 211 -2.10 8.15 17.39
CA TYR A 211 -1.20 7.24 16.70
C TYR A 211 0.12 7.05 17.48
N HIS A 212 0.64 8.12 18.09
CA HIS A 212 1.82 8.05 18.96
C HIS A 212 1.57 7.34 20.29
N LEU A 213 0.35 7.20 20.72
CA LEU A 213 -0.03 6.41 21.88
C LEU A 213 -0.31 4.94 21.50
N ILE A 214 -1.10 4.72 20.45
CA ILE A 214 -1.60 3.39 20.08
C ILE A 214 -0.46 2.48 19.58
N GLN A 215 0.46 2.99 18.74
CA GLN A 215 1.54 2.15 18.20
C GLN A 215 2.50 1.65 19.27
N PRO A 216 3.02 2.48 20.22
CA PRO A 216 3.80 1.97 21.32
C PRO A 216 3.02 1.02 22.26
N LEU A 217 1.72 1.28 22.48
CA LEU A 217 0.89 0.36 23.26
C LEU A 217 0.71 -1.00 22.57
N TYR A 218 0.61 -1.01 21.25
CA TYR A 218 0.62 -2.27 20.48
C TYR A 218 1.93 -3.03 20.66
N ILE A 219 3.07 -2.35 20.55
CA ILE A 219 4.41 -2.98 20.75
C ILE A 219 4.55 -3.49 22.19
N LEU A 220 4.08 -2.71 23.17
CA LEU A 220 4.06 -3.15 24.57
C LEU A 220 3.13 -4.36 24.78
N ALA A 221 1.97 -4.36 24.14
CA ALA A 221 1.04 -5.49 24.21
C ALA A 221 1.67 -6.78 23.63
N VAL A 222 2.39 -6.69 22.50
CA VAL A 222 3.12 -7.83 21.94
C VAL A 222 4.21 -8.32 22.90
N LEU A 223 4.96 -7.41 23.54
CA LEU A 223 5.96 -7.77 24.55
C LEU A 223 5.35 -8.54 25.71
N VAL A 224 4.22 -8.04 26.25
CA VAL A 224 3.60 -8.61 27.47
C VAL A 224 2.86 -9.91 27.18
N LEU A 225 2.17 -9.99 26.03
CA LEU A 225 1.34 -11.15 25.69
C LEU A 225 2.15 -12.31 25.08
N PHE A 226 3.30 -12.02 24.50
CA PHE A 226 4.13 -13.03 23.83
C PHE A 226 5.55 -13.05 24.40
N SER A 227 6.46 -12.20 23.87
CA SER A 227 7.86 -12.16 24.29
C SER A 227 8.61 -10.93 23.74
N GLN A 228 9.82 -10.68 24.26
CA GLN A 228 10.75 -9.71 23.70
C GLN A 228 11.09 -10.03 22.23
N THR A 229 11.24 -11.30 21.90
CA THR A 229 11.51 -11.75 20.52
C THR A 229 10.36 -11.39 19.58
N ALA A 230 9.11 -11.65 19.98
CA ALA A 230 7.93 -11.27 19.22
C ALA A 230 7.79 -9.75 19.07
N MET A 231 8.13 -8.99 20.10
CA MET A 231 8.17 -7.52 20.06
C MET A 231 9.15 -7.01 18.98
N LEU A 232 10.40 -7.50 19.00
CA LEU A 232 11.40 -7.13 17.98
C LEU A 232 10.97 -7.55 16.58
N PHE A 233 10.36 -8.72 16.46
CA PHE A 233 9.78 -9.19 15.20
C PHE A 233 8.63 -8.30 14.73
N ALA A 234 7.73 -7.85 15.61
CA ALA A 234 6.66 -6.93 15.27
C ALA A 234 7.18 -5.60 14.73
N ILE A 235 8.25 -5.06 15.33
CA ILE A 235 8.92 -3.84 14.86
C ILE A 235 9.51 -4.07 13.46
N ALA A 236 10.26 -5.15 13.29
CA ALA A 236 10.91 -5.47 12.01
C ALA A 236 9.88 -5.65 10.88
N THR A 237 8.80 -6.40 11.14
CA THR A 237 7.75 -6.66 10.15
C THR A 237 6.93 -5.41 9.81
N GLY A 238 6.68 -4.55 10.79
CA GLY A 238 6.07 -3.23 10.56
C GLY A 238 6.92 -2.38 9.64
N VAL A 239 8.24 -2.30 9.89
CA VAL A 239 9.18 -1.57 9.01
C VAL A 239 9.19 -2.17 7.60
N ILE A 240 9.30 -3.47 7.46
CA ILE A 240 9.28 -4.14 6.15
C ILE A 240 7.98 -3.84 5.41
N SER A 241 6.84 -3.84 6.10
CA SER A 241 5.54 -3.61 5.47
C SER A 241 5.39 -2.21 4.87
N PHE A 242 5.81 -1.17 5.59
CA PHE A 242 5.75 0.17 5.02
C PHE A 242 6.85 0.43 3.98
N LEU A 243 8.00 -0.23 4.04
CA LEU A 243 8.99 -0.16 2.94
C LEU A 243 8.45 -0.81 1.65
N PHE A 244 7.63 -1.88 1.75
CA PHE A 244 6.90 -2.40 0.59
C PHE A 244 5.86 -1.39 0.07
N LEU A 245 5.13 -0.69 0.94
CA LEU A 245 4.27 0.41 0.52
C LEU A 245 5.06 1.50 -0.21
N GLU A 246 6.22 1.89 0.32
CA GLU A 246 7.05 2.90 -0.33
C GLU A 246 7.61 2.42 -1.69
N CYS A 247 7.86 1.11 -1.88
CA CYS A 247 8.13 0.58 -3.21
C CYS A 247 6.93 0.77 -4.16
N ILE A 248 5.70 0.59 -3.66
CA ILE A 248 4.48 0.82 -4.44
C ILE A 248 4.36 2.30 -4.80
N ASN A 249 4.46 3.23 -3.84
CA ASN A 249 4.46 4.67 -4.10
C ASN A 249 5.53 5.05 -5.15
N TYR A 250 6.72 4.47 -5.02
CA TYR A 250 7.83 4.71 -5.96
C TYR A 250 7.47 4.29 -7.39
N ILE A 251 6.97 3.07 -7.60
CA ILE A 251 6.66 2.58 -8.95
C ILE A 251 5.43 3.25 -9.56
N GLU A 252 4.49 3.72 -8.74
CA GLU A 252 3.26 4.40 -9.16
C GLU A 252 3.49 5.84 -9.57
N HIS A 253 4.50 6.51 -9.01
CA HIS A 253 4.70 7.96 -9.20
C HIS A 253 6.06 8.34 -9.76
N TYR A 254 6.89 7.36 -10.18
CA TYR A 254 8.24 7.62 -10.66
C TYR A 254 8.27 8.55 -11.87
N GLY A 255 8.88 9.71 -11.71
CA GLY A 255 9.20 10.64 -12.77
C GLY A 255 8.02 11.37 -13.41
N LEU A 256 6.78 11.20 -12.90
CA LEU A 256 5.61 11.88 -13.43
C LEU A 256 5.34 13.19 -12.67
N LEU A 257 5.04 14.27 -13.40
CA LEU A 257 4.87 15.61 -12.83
C LEU A 257 3.63 16.30 -13.37
N ARG A 258 3.00 17.12 -12.53
CA ARG A 258 2.02 18.14 -12.90
C ARG A 258 2.70 19.47 -13.10
N PHE A 259 2.25 20.22 -14.10
CA PHE A 259 2.76 21.55 -14.39
C PHE A 259 1.89 22.63 -13.75
N LYS A 260 2.50 23.78 -13.49
CA LYS A 260 1.77 24.96 -13.06
C LYS A 260 1.11 25.62 -14.28
N THR A 261 -0.14 26.02 -14.09
CA THR A 261 -0.90 26.83 -15.04
C THR A 261 -0.48 28.31 -14.93
N ASP A 262 -0.94 29.15 -15.85
CA ASP A 262 -0.67 30.61 -15.83
C ASP A 262 -1.11 31.28 -14.52
N SER A 263 -2.07 30.69 -13.80
CA SER A 263 -2.49 31.16 -12.48
C SER A 263 -1.51 30.82 -11.34
N GLY A 264 -0.39 30.15 -11.63
CA GLY A 264 0.59 29.68 -10.65
C GLY A 264 0.17 28.45 -9.84
N ARG A 265 -1.03 27.90 -10.08
CA ARG A 265 -1.54 26.68 -9.44
C ARG A 265 -1.19 25.47 -10.28
N TYR A 266 -0.95 24.34 -9.65
CA TYR A 266 -0.82 23.07 -10.38
C TYR A 266 -2.14 22.71 -11.09
N GLU A 267 -2.02 22.14 -12.29
CA GLU A 267 -3.15 21.55 -13.01
C GLU A 267 -3.85 20.47 -12.15
N ARG A 268 -5.10 20.19 -12.44
CA ARG A 268 -5.81 19.13 -11.73
C ARG A 268 -5.19 17.76 -12.03
N VAL A 269 -5.22 16.86 -11.03
CA VAL A 269 -4.81 15.47 -11.22
C VAL A 269 -5.56 14.86 -12.40
N GLN A 270 -4.81 14.27 -13.31
CA GLN A 270 -5.30 13.55 -14.49
C GLN A 270 -4.77 12.12 -14.49
N THR A 271 -5.37 11.27 -15.29
CA THR A 271 -5.02 9.85 -15.35
C THR A 271 -3.61 9.56 -15.91
N HIS A 272 -2.91 10.57 -16.44
CA HIS A 272 -1.54 10.44 -16.90
C HIS A 272 -0.49 10.84 -15.84
N HIS A 273 -0.91 11.19 -14.62
CA HIS A 273 -0.01 11.57 -13.53
C HIS A 273 0.35 10.41 -12.58
N SER A 274 -0.08 9.19 -12.91
CA SER A 274 0.30 7.98 -12.15
C SER A 274 0.40 6.79 -13.09
N TRP A 275 1.37 5.89 -12.81
CA TRP A 275 1.55 4.64 -13.55
C TRP A 275 0.48 3.63 -13.15
N ASN A 276 -0.02 2.89 -14.14
CA ASN A 276 -0.96 1.79 -13.96
C ASN A 276 -0.35 0.43 -14.28
N SER A 277 -0.98 -0.61 -13.77
CA SER A 277 -0.77 -1.97 -14.26
C SER A 277 -2.12 -2.67 -14.47
N ASN A 278 -2.33 -3.24 -15.65
CA ASN A 278 -3.56 -3.97 -16.00
C ASN A 278 -3.40 -5.48 -15.97
N PHE A 279 -2.30 -6.00 -15.42
CA PHE A 279 -2.10 -7.43 -15.26
C PHE A 279 -3.17 -8.02 -14.33
N THR A 280 -3.78 -9.12 -14.78
CA THR A 280 -5.04 -9.62 -14.22
C THR A 280 -4.92 -10.03 -12.75
N ILE A 281 -3.86 -10.77 -12.40
CA ILE A 281 -3.71 -11.33 -11.06
C ILE A 281 -3.29 -10.25 -10.06
N GLY A 282 -2.31 -9.42 -10.41
CA GLY A 282 -1.89 -8.29 -9.56
C GLY A 282 -3.05 -7.38 -9.20
N ARG A 283 -3.95 -7.08 -10.15
CA ARG A 283 -5.16 -6.31 -9.91
C ARG A 283 -6.09 -6.97 -8.90
N ILE A 284 -6.36 -8.28 -9.06
CA ILE A 284 -7.29 -9.02 -8.21
C ILE A 284 -6.75 -9.13 -6.79
N VAL A 285 -5.49 -9.52 -6.63
CA VAL A 285 -4.82 -9.69 -5.34
C VAL A 285 -4.75 -8.38 -4.55
N LEU A 286 -4.54 -7.27 -5.23
CA LEU A 286 -4.43 -5.94 -4.62
C LEU A 286 -5.74 -5.13 -4.66
N TYR A 287 -6.91 -5.77 -4.83
CA TYR A 287 -8.19 -5.07 -4.87
C TYR A 287 -8.17 -3.87 -5.83
N GLU A 288 -7.74 -4.10 -7.08
CA GLU A 288 -7.64 -3.11 -8.17
C GLU A 288 -6.72 -1.90 -7.88
N LEU A 289 -5.94 -1.87 -6.79
CA LEU A 289 -5.01 -0.78 -6.47
C LEU A 289 -4.14 -0.41 -7.68
N THR A 290 -3.75 -1.40 -8.49
CA THR A 290 -2.89 -1.20 -9.66
C THR A 290 -3.53 -0.36 -10.78
N ARG A 291 -4.83 -0.04 -10.69
CA ARG A 291 -5.53 0.98 -11.49
C ARG A 291 -5.42 2.36 -10.84
N HIS A 292 -4.22 2.68 -10.44
CA HIS A 292 -3.87 3.77 -9.55
C HIS A 292 -4.18 5.15 -10.11
N SER A 293 -4.07 5.34 -11.41
CA SER A 293 -4.41 6.61 -12.05
C SER A 293 -5.91 6.94 -11.98
N ASP A 294 -6.79 5.93 -12.04
CA ASP A 294 -8.24 6.14 -11.86
C ASP A 294 -8.58 6.41 -10.40
N HIS A 295 -7.84 5.77 -9.47
CA HIS A 295 -7.92 6.03 -8.05
C HIS A 295 -7.57 7.49 -7.72
N HIS A 296 -6.46 8.03 -8.24
CA HIS A 296 -6.09 9.44 -8.05
C HIS A 296 -7.03 10.42 -8.75
N PHE A 297 -7.53 10.06 -9.92
CA PHE A 297 -8.49 10.89 -10.64
C PHE A 297 -9.81 11.07 -9.86
N LYS A 298 -10.24 10.03 -9.12
CA LYS A 298 -11.44 10.06 -8.27
C LYS A 298 -11.30 9.14 -7.06
N SER A 299 -10.64 9.58 -6.01
CA SER A 299 -10.32 8.80 -4.80
C SER A 299 -11.53 8.24 -4.04
N SER A 300 -12.72 8.84 -4.20
CA SER A 300 -13.98 8.33 -3.62
C SER A 300 -14.58 7.13 -4.36
N LYS A 301 -13.95 6.69 -5.46
CA LYS A 301 -14.41 5.56 -6.26
C LYS A 301 -13.99 4.26 -5.58
N LYS A 302 -14.95 3.40 -5.24
CA LYS A 302 -14.69 2.10 -4.62
C LYS A 302 -13.84 1.22 -5.55
N TYR A 303 -12.95 0.39 -5.01
CA TYR A 303 -12.02 -0.44 -5.77
C TYR A 303 -12.68 -1.27 -6.89
N GLN A 304 -13.85 -1.84 -6.61
CA GLN A 304 -14.57 -2.65 -7.59
C GLN A 304 -15.07 -1.86 -8.83
N LEU A 305 -14.97 -0.53 -8.79
CA LEU A 305 -15.40 0.36 -9.88
C LEU A 305 -14.21 0.98 -10.64
N LEU A 306 -12.98 0.74 -10.20
CA LEU A 306 -11.79 1.29 -10.84
C LEU A 306 -11.62 0.71 -12.26
N GLU A 307 -11.22 1.57 -13.19
CA GLU A 307 -11.11 1.27 -14.61
C GLU A 307 -9.76 1.70 -15.18
N SER A 308 -9.40 1.10 -16.30
CA SER A 308 -8.25 1.52 -17.08
C SER A 308 -8.62 2.68 -18.01
N HIS A 309 -7.74 3.67 -18.12
CA HIS A 309 -7.89 4.80 -19.03
C HIS A 309 -6.83 4.75 -20.13
N LYS A 310 -7.23 5.05 -21.38
CA LYS A 310 -6.31 5.02 -22.55
C LYS A 310 -5.11 5.97 -22.43
N LYS A 311 -5.27 7.08 -21.67
CA LYS A 311 -4.21 8.08 -21.47
C LYS A 311 -3.29 7.78 -20.30
N SER A 312 -3.62 6.79 -19.47
CA SER A 312 -2.77 6.41 -18.34
C SER A 312 -1.50 5.74 -18.81
N PRO A 313 -0.33 6.11 -18.31
CA PRO A 313 0.90 5.39 -18.57
C PRO A 313 0.86 4.02 -17.87
N HIS A 314 1.48 3.02 -18.49
CA HIS A 314 1.47 1.65 -17.97
C HIS A 314 2.87 1.16 -17.64
N LEU A 315 2.99 0.52 -16.48
CA LEU A 315 4.17 -0.24 -16.12
C LEU A 315 4.37 -1.39 -17.13
N PRO A 316 5.62 -1.69 -17.48
CA PRO A 316 5.93 -2.75 -18.45
C PRO A 316 5.58 -4.15 -17.93
N VAL A 317 5.61 -4.35 -16.61
CA VAL A 317 5.34 -5.60 -15.90
C VAL A 317 4.37 -5.37 -14.73
N GLY A 318 3.88 -6.45 -14.10
CA GLY A 318 3.02 -6.39 -12.92
C GLY A 318 3.74 -5.78 -11.70
N TYR A 319 2.99 -5.39 -10.67
CA TYR A 319 3.55 -4.74 -9.47
C TYR A 319 4.65 -5.55 -8.79
N PRO A 320 4.50 -6.88 -8.53
CA PRO A 320 5.56 -7.61 -7.85
C PRO A 320 6.88 -7.58 -8.63
N ALA A 321 6.83 -7.76 -9.96
CA ALA A 321 8.02 -7.69 -10.81
C ALA A 321 8.59 -6.25 -10.89
N SER A 322 7.73 -5.22 -10.89
CA SER A 322 8.16 -3.82 -10.86
C SER A 322 8.85 -3.47 -9.54
N ILE A 323 8.38 -3.99 -8.41
CA ILE A 323 9.03 -3.85 -7.10
C ILE A 323 10.44 -4.45 -7.16
N LEU A 324 10.59 -5.71 -7.61
CA LEU A 324 11.90 -6.35 -7.73
C LEU A 324 12.84 -5.56 -8.64
N MET A 325 12.32 -5.06 -9.77
CA MET A 325 13.09 -4.24 -10.70
C MET A 325 13.53 -2.92 -10.06
N SER A 326 12.70 -2.28 -9.24
CA SER A 326 13.02 -1.03 -8.55
C SER A 326 14.13 -1.17 -7.52
N LEU A 327 14.27 -2.36 -6.90
CA LEU A 327 15.36 -2.69 -5.97
C LEU A 327 16.73 -2.80 -6.67
N VAL A 328 16.76 -2.79 -8.01
CA VAL A 328 17.99 -2.73 -8.82
C VAL A 328 17.97 -1.42 -9.62
N PRO A 329 18.37 -0.26 -9.04
CA PRO A 329 18.18 1.05 -9.66
C PRO A 329 18.72 1.18 -11.09
N PRO A 330 19.90 0.62 -11.48
CA PRO A 330 20.34 0.68 -12.88
C PRO A 330 19.36 0.01 -13.84
N LEU A 331 18.78 -1.14 -13.45
CA LEU A 331 17.78 -1.83 -14.25
C LEU A 331 16.47 -1.03 -14.33
N TRP A 332 16.04 -0.48 -13.20
CA TRP A 332 14.85 0.39 -13.16
C TRP A 332 14.99 1.59 -14.08
N PHE A 333 16.11 2.30 -13.99
CA PHE A 333 16.37 3.47 -14.84
C PHE A 333 16.47 3.11 -16.31
N PHE A 334 17.15 2.03 -16.65
CA PHE A 334 17.23 1.53 -18.03
C PHE A 334 15.84 1.26 -18.62
N VAL A 335 14.96 0.66 -17.85
CA VAL A 335 13.62 0.31 -18.30
C VAL A 335 12.66 1.49 -18.25
N MET A 336 12.63 2.26 -17.15
CA MET A 336 11.58 3.26 -16.90
C MET A 336 11.90 4.65 -17.46
N ASN A 337 13.18 5.08 -17.48
CA ASN A 337 13.52 6.41 -17.96
C ASN A 337 13.11 6.71 -19.40
N PRO A 338 13.20 5.77 -20.35
CA PRO A 338 12.68 5.99 -21.70
C PRO A 338 11.16 6.19 -21.77
N ARG A 339 10.42 5.71 -20.75
CA ARG A 339 8.96 5.75 -20.68
C ARG A 339 8.41 7.01 -20.01
N VAL A 340 9.24 7.72 -19.24
CA VAL A 340 8.87 9.01 -18.65
C VAL A 340 8.80 10.05 -19.77
N PRO A 341 7.70 10.83 -19.88
CA PRO A 341 7.56 11.90 -20.86
C PRO A 341 8.72 12.89 -20.77
N THR A 342 9.22 13.35 -21.91
CA THR A 342 10.42 14.20 -21.97
C THR A 342 10.27 15.49 -21.20
N GLU A 343 9.08 16.10 -21.26
CA GLU A 343 8.70 17.31 -20.56
C GLU A 343 8.66 17.15 -19.03
N MET A 344 8.53 15.92 -18.51
CA MET A 344 8.51 15.61 -17.08
C MET A 344 9.89 15.22 -16.53
N LYS A 345 10.91 15.04 -17.38
CA LYS A 345 12.28 14.65 -16.97
C LYS A 345 13.00 15.83 -16.31
N GLN A 346 12.62 16.18 -15.10
CA GLN A 346 13.39 17.14 -14.31
C GLN A 346 14.45 16.38 -13.51
N SER A 347 15.72 16.71 -13.69
CA SER A 347 16.83 16.15 -12.90
C SER A 347 16.71 16.58 -11.42
N VAL A 348 17.11 15.68 -10.53
CA VAL A 348 17.21 15.92 -9.09
C VAL A 348 18.22 17.02 -8.80
#